data_3235527dde4be22b0081a01bcad3eb12
#
_entry.id   3235527dde4be22b0081a01bcad3eb12
#
_cell.length_a   1.000
_cell.length_b   1.000
_cell.length_c   1.000
_cell.angle_alpha   90.00
_cell.angle_beta   90.00
_cell.angle_gamma   90.00
#
_symmetry.space_group_name_H-M   'P 1'
#
loop_
_entity.id
_entity.type
_entity.pdbx_description
1 polymer ?
#
loop_
_entity_poly.entity_id
_entity_poly.type
_entity_poly.pdbx_seq_one_letter_code
_entity_poly.pdbx_strand_id
1 'polypeptide(L)'
;MRKRQKQDPVRIVLLLAAAVALIGIISFAAGRFIPTSSKRDPKEYFGIEGRDEVGVVVNGHVFETPGITLNEEIYLPIDEVSKYLNPGFFYSENENMFIITTPVEKIAVSVADSAEQNLFVSRDGKNYISYNYLYQYTDMDGDVVLGDTDRIVIRTVFDYDMRTVGEKAVVRERPTIRGLVLEKPEAGTQVSILESDGSMDAGAWTRVTTPTGYTGYIENKYLEGDMIHVTEDRVRPELIYTHILREDKINMVFHQTDNQASNNMLAQSLEGVSGVNVIAPTWFYLESPEGDMSSVASDTYVATAHSRGLSVWTVANDFDGAVNSSKDTFSALSTYAGRSKIIDTIVSETVRVGADGINIDFEKVNADCAPYFQEFIRELSVSCRTQGLVLSIDAYVPTYTKYLGRAELARTADYIVCMCYDEHTSGSETAGSVSSLPFVQKGIRDTLKEVPPEQTVIALPFFTRLWKVNENAAPTSSAMGMGEAAAWLSENAANVVWDEETGQNYAEAKGVDGTSKIWIEDAQSISEKMKEVTAAGCAGVAEWKLGLETQDIWQVISDHLAEG
;
A
#
# COMPACT_ATOMS: atom_id res chain seq x y z
N MET A 1 19.25 46.17 80.74
CA MET A 1 17.95 45.65 80.19
C MET A 1 17.98 45.73 78.67
N ARG A 2 18.19 44.62 77.91
CA ARG A 2 18.09 44.56 76.47
C ARG A 2 16.66 44.44 76.07
N LYS A 3 16.08 45.45 75.41
CA LYS A 3 14.75 45.39 74.80
C LYS A 3 14.74 44.28 73.74
N ARG A 4 13.97 43.21 73.94
CA ARG A 4 13.62 42.26 72.90
C ARG A 4 12.72 42.96 71.90
N GLN A 5 13.21 43.20 70.68
CA GLN A 5 12.39 43.66 69.57
C GLN A 5 11.41 42.51 69.25
N LYS A 6 10.09 42.78 69.42
CA LYS A 6 9.04 41.89 68.92
C LYS A 6 9.15 41.88 67.40
N GLN A 7 9.47 40.73 66.83
CA GLN A 7 9.41 40.56 65.39
C GLN A 7 7.93 40.72 64.95
N ASP A 8 7.71 41.59 63.98
CA ASP A 8 6.38 41.86 63.41
C ASP A 8 5.87 40.64 62.66
N PRO A 9 4.77 39.98 63.07
CA PRO A 9 4.27 38.76 62.47
C PRO A 9 3.94 38.92 60.98
N VAL A 10 3.58 40.14 60.55
CA VAL A 10 3.32 40.44 59.13
C VAL A 10 4.57 40.35 58.29
N ARG A 11 5.72 40.79 58.80
CA ARG A 11 7.02 40.66 58.13
C ARG A 11 7.45 39.19 57.97
N ILE A 12 7.16 38.35 58.95
CA ILE A 12 7.50 36.90 58.90
C ILE A 12 6.65 36.24 57.82
N VAL A 13 5.33 36.55 57.75
CA VAL A 13 4.44 36.02 56.71
C VAL A 13 4.83 36.47 55.30
N LEU A 14 5.23 37.74 55.14
CA LEU A 14 5.70 38.26 53.86
C LEU A 14 7.02 37.59 53.40
N LEU A 15 7.95 37.35 54.34
CA LEU A 15 9.21 36.64 54.04
C LEU A 15 8.97 35.17 53.66
N LEU A 16 8.02 34.49 54.32
CA LEU A 16 7.63 33.13 53.98
C LEU A 16 6.99 33.06 52.61
N ALA A 17 6.08 33.99 52.31
CA ALA A 17 5.44 34.05 50.99
C ALA A 17 6.45 34.34 49.88
N ALA A 18 7.40 35.25 50.11
CA ALA A 18 8.49 35.53 49.16
C ALA A 18 9.41 34.31 48.98
N ALA A 19 9.73 33.58 50.03
CA ALA A 19 10.53 32.36 49.95
C ALA A 19 9.79 31.24 49.14
N VAL A 20 8.51 31.06 49.37
CA VAL A 20 7.68 30.10 48.59
C VAL A 20 7.60 30.51 47.12
N ALA A 21 7.41 31.80 46.81
CA ALA A 21 7.40 32.31 45.45
C ALA A 21 8.78 32.12 44.78
N LEU A 22 9.87 32.38 45.51
CA LEU A 22 11.24 32.17 45.01
C LEU A 22 11.53 30.69 44.73
N ILE A 23 11.13 29.79 45.63
CA ILE A 23 11.23 28.33 45.42
C ILE A 23 10.41 27.92 44.20
N GLY A 24 9.21 28.48 44.04
CA GLY A 24 8.34 28.22 42.84
C GLY A 24 9.04 28.68 41.56
N ILE A 25 9.64 29.87 41.53
CA ILE A 25 10.37 30.40 40.38
C ILE A 25 11.62 29.56 40.08
N ILE A 26 12.39 29.20 41.11
CA ILE A 26 13.59 28.36 40.96
C ILE A 26 13.20 26.98 40.46
N SER A 27 12.16 26.37 41.00
CA SER A 27 11.65 25.07 40.55
C SER A 27 11.16 25.11 39.10
N PHE A 28 10.46 26.20 38.73
CA PHE A 28 10.00 26.42 37.34
C PHE A 28 11.20 26.61 36.39
N ALA A 29 12.16 27.46 36.77
CA ALA A 29 13.38 27.70 35.99
C ALA A 29 14.22 26.41 35.86
N ALA A 30 14.42 25.66 36.96
CA ALA A 30 15.09 24.38 36.96
C ALA A 30 14.38 23.39 36.04
N GLY A 31 13.02 23.33 36.10
CA GLY A 31 12.20 22.50 35.23
C GLY A 31 12.34 22.85 33.75
N ARG A 32 12.63 24.10 33.39
CA ARG A 32 12.71 24.57 32.01
C ARG A 32 14.14 24.59 31.43
N PHE A 33 15.16 24.80 32.24
CA PHE A 33 16.53 25.06 31.76
C PHE A 33 17.57 24.03 32.17
N ILE A 34 17.28 23.15 33.15
CA ILE A 34 18.21 22.09 33.55
C ILE A 34 17.87 20.80 32.82
N PRO A 35 18.82 20.24 31.99
CA PRO A 35 18.63 18.98 31.34
C PRO A 35 18.40 17.83 32.33
N THR A 36 17.50 16.90 32.00
CA THR A 36 17.39 15.69 32.80
C THR A 36 18.61 14.79 32.63
N SER A 37 19.04 14.15 33.73
CA SER A 37 20.03 13.09 33.73
C SER A 37 19.39 11.69 33.85
N SER A 38 18.07 11.62 33.96
CA SER A 38 17.34 10.36 34.04
C SER A 38 17.55 9.56 32.77
N LYS A 39 17.91 8.29 32.92
CA LYS A 39 18.15 7.38 31.80
C LYS A 39 16.93 6.51 31.57
N ARG A 40 16.72 6.13 30.31
CA ARG A 40 15.84 5.04 29.93
C ARG A 40 16.54 3.73 30.31
N ASP A 41 15.81 2.79 30.89
CA ASP A 41 16.37 1.46 31.11
C ASP A 41 16.61 0.77 29.76
N PRO A 42 17.82 0.25 29.49
CA PRO A 42 18.11 -0.39 28.21
C PRO A 42 17.24 -1.62 27.93
N LYS A 43 16.92 -2.42 28.95
CA LYS A 43 16.04 -3.57 28.79
C LYS A 43 14.65 -3.16 28.38
N GLU A 44 14.09 -2.15 29.06
CA GLU A 44 12.78 -1.60 28.72
C GLU A 44 12.79 -0.94 27.33
N TYR A 45 13.91 -0.30 26.91
CA TYR A 45 14.03 0.31 25.60
C TYR A 45 14.04 -0.71 24.46
N PHE A 46 14.74 -1.83 24.62
CA PHE A 46 14.83 -2.90 23.62
C PHE A 46 13.81 -4.03 23.83
N GLY A 47 12.85 -3.88 24.74
CA GLY A 47 11.79 -4.85 25.00
C GLY A 47 12.26 -6.18 25.61
N ILE A 48 13.43 -6.21 26.28
CA ILE A 48 14.08 -7.41 26.80
C ILE A 48 13.60 -7.71 28.22
N GLU A 49 13.03 -8.89 28.43
CA GLU A 49 12.60 -9.39 29.74
C GLU A 49 13.39 -10.64 30.16
N GLY A 50 13.69 -11.50 29.19
CA GLY A 50 14.40 -12.78 29.39
C GLY A 50 15.92 -12.68 29.27
N ARG A 51 16.61 -13.75 29.69
CA ARG A 51 18.08 -13.83 29.57
C ARG A 51 18.58 -14.15 28.18
N ASP A 52 17.75 -14.86 27.41
CA ASP A 52 18.08 -15.32 26.06
C ASP A 52 17.49 -14.40 25.00
N GLU A 53 16.94 -13.26 25.42
CA GLU A 53 16.36 -12.26 24.52
C GLU A 53 17.42 -11.28 24.07
N VAL A 54 17.30 -10.86 22.82
CA VAL A 54 18.21 -9.96 22.10
C VAL A 54 17.41 -8.81 21.53
N GLY A 55 17.78 -7.58 21.82
CA GLY A 55 17.18 -6.41 21.18
C GLY A 55 17.43 -6.43 19.68
N VAL A 56 16.43 -6.08 18.89
CA VAL A 56 16.55 -6.02 17.43
C VAL A 56 16.28 -4.59 16.97
N VAL A 57 17.20 -4.05 16.17
CA VAL A 57 17.09 -2.72 15.59
C VAL A 57 17.31 -2.83 14.08
N VAL A 58 16.34 -2.39 13.29
CA VAL A 58 16.42 -2.41 11.82
C VAL A 58 16.29 -0.97 11.30
N ASN A 59 17.30 -0.43 10.63
CA ASN A 59 17.32 0.94 10.10
C ASN A 59 16.87 1.98 11.14
N GLY A 60 17.26 1.79 12.40
CA GLY A 60 16.87 2.65 13.52
C GLY A 60 15.47 2.41 14.09
N HIS A 61 14.72 1.43 13.60
CA HIS A 61 13.47 0.97 14.20
C HIS A 61 13.76 -0.16 15.20
N VAL A 62 13.35 0.02 16.44
CA VAL A 62 13.47 -1.02 17.49
C VAL A 62 12.25 -1.91 17.41
N PHE A 63 12.43 -3.22 17.32
CA PHE A 63 11.35 -4.18 17.32
C PHE A 63 10.61 -4.18 18.66
N GLU A 64 9.29 -4.31 18.63
CA GLU A 64 8.47 -4.42 19.85
C GLU A 64 8.66 -5.78 20.52
N THR A 65 8.86 -6.82 19.69
CA THR A 65 9.20 -8.17 20.15
C THR A 65 10.71 -8.37 19.99
N PRO A 66 11.46 -8.67 21.07
CA PRO A 66 12.88 -8.97 20.95
C PRO A 66 13.12 -10.27 20.18
N GLY A 67 14.30 -10.39 19.58
CA GLY A 67 14.82 -11.66 19.11
C GLY A 67 15.20 -12.59 20.28
N ILE A 68 15.53 -13.82 19.96
CA ILE A 68 16.02 -14.80 20.94
C ILE A 68 17.34 -15.42 20.49
N THR A 69 18.18 -15.76 21.44
CA THR A 69 19.40 -16.56 21.20
C THR A 69 19.14 -18.02 21.61
N LEU A 70 19.40 -18.94 20.69
CA LEU A 70 19.31 -20.37 20.93
C LEU A 70 20.48 -21.08 20.26
N ASN A 71 21.25 -21.88 21.02
CA ASN A 71 22.41 -22.59 20.51
C ASN A 71 23.43 -21.69 19.74
N GLU A 72 23.73 -20.52 20.30
CA GLU A 72 24.64 -19.51 19.73
C GLU A 72 24.13 -18.86 18.42
N GLU A 73 22.89 -19.09 18.04
CA GLU A 73 22.25 -18.48 16.88
C GLU A 73 21.15 -17.50 17.32
N ILE A 74 21.03 -16.38 16.58
CA ILE A 74 20.00 -15.37 16.81
C ILE A 74 18.80 -15.69 15.92
N TYR A 75 17.61 -15.59 16.51
CA TYR A 75 16.33 -15.74 15.82
C TYR A 75 15.52 -14.46 15.97
N LEU A 76 14.94 -14.00 14.87
CA LEU A 76 14.13 -12.78 14.81
C LEU A 76 12.64 -13.11 14.73
N PRO A 77 11.76 -12.31 15.36
CA PRO A 77 10.31 -12.52 15.30
C PRO A 77 9.80 -12.30 13.88
N ILE A 78 9.10 -13.30 13.33
CA ILE A 78 8.73 -13.33 11.90
C ILE A 78 7.78 -12.18 11.51
N ASP A 79 6.86 -11.80 12.38
CA ASP A 79 5.91 -10.72 12.11
C ASP A 79 6.61 -9.38 11.93
N GLU A 80 7.64 -9.13 12.74
CA GLU A 80 8.46 -7.92 12.63
C GLU A 80 9.42 -7.98 11.43
N VAL A 81 9.96 -9.17 11.13
CA VAL A 81 10.77 -9.41 9.93
C VAL A 81 9.96 -9.11 8.69
N SER A 82 8.75 -9.65 8.57
CA SER A 82 7.87 -9.42 7.41
C SER A 82 7.52 -7.95 7.23
N LYS A 83 7.34 -7.23 8.34
CA LYS A 83 6.91 -5.83 8.34
C LYS A 83 8.05 -4.83 8.08
N TYR A 84 9.23 -5.07 8.64
CA TYR A 84 10.27 -4.05 8.70
C TYR A 84 11.57 -4.43 7.99
N LEU A 85 11.75 -5.71 7.66
CA LEU A 85 13.00 -6.19 7.10
C LEU A 85 12.81 -6.78 5.69
N ASN A 86 11.94 -7.77 5.54
CA ASN A 86 11.69 -8.40 4.24
C ASN A 86 10.26 -8.95 4.18
N PRO A 87 9.34 -8.29 3.46
CA PRO A 87 7.95 -8.75 3.34
C PRO A 87 7.79 -10.06 2.57
N GLY A 88 8.84 -10.51 1.87
CA GLY A 88 8.87 -11.84 1.24
C GLY A 88 8.91 -13.01 2.22
N PHE A 89 9.07 -12.75 3.53
CA PHE A 89 8.97 -13.78 4.58
C PHE A 89 7.59 -13.72 5.22
N PHE A 90 6.72 -14.64 4.84
CA PHE A 90 5.34 -14.69 5.28
C PHE A 90 5.08 -15.94 6.12
N TYR A 91 4.36 -15.79 7.23
CA TYR A 91 3.93 -16.92 8.07
C TYR A 91 2.42 -17.13 7.95
N SER A 92 2.01 -18.31 7.49
CA SER A 92 0.62 -18.75 7.44
C SER A 92 0.27 -19.44 8.77
N GLU A 93 -0.42 -18.71 9.67
CA GLU A 93 -0.82 -19.24 10.99
C GLU A 93 -1.75 -20.46 10.86
N ASN A 94 -2.69 -20.41 9.91
CA ASN A 94 -3.70 -21.45 9.72
C ASN A 94 -3.10 -22.80 9.32
N GLU A 95 -1.93 -22.81 8.70
CA GLU A 95 -1.26 -24.02 8.20
C GLU A 95 0.07 -24.27 8.90
N ASN A 96 0.47 -23.37 9.80
CA ASN A 96 1.76 -23.44 10.48
C ASN A 96 2.93 -23.60 9.49
N MET A 97 2.92 -22.75 8.45
CA MET A 97 3.89 -22.77 7.36
C MET A 97 4.59 -21.43 7.22
N PHE A 98 5.87 -21.47 6.88
CA PHE A 98 6.61 -20.31 6.39
C PHE A 98 6.65 -20.32 4.86
N ILE A 99 6.42 -19.16 4.28
CA ILE A 99 6.48 -18.94 2.84
C ILE A 99 7.51 -17.86 2.60
N ILE A 100 8.49 -18.15 1.74
CA ILE A 100 9.51 -17.22 1.33
C ILE A 100 9.31 -16.98 -0.16
N THR A 101 8.93 -15.78 -0.52
CA THR A 101 8.70 -15.39 -1.90
C THR A 101 9.76 -14.38 -2.33
N THR A 102 10.59 -14.78 -3.28
CA THR A 102 11.58 -13.94 -3.95
C THR A 102 11.08 -13.60 -5.36
N PRO A 103 11.76 -12.72 -6.10
CA PRO A 103 11.38 -12.42 -7.48
C PRO A 103 11.38 -13.62 -8.43
N VAL A 104 12.06 -14.71 -8.08
CA VAL A 104 12.31 -15.85 -8.99
C VAL A 104 11.82 -17.19 -8.45
N GLU A 105 11.53 -17.28 -7.16
CA GLU A 105 11.13 -18.55 -6.54
C GLU A 105 10.20 -18.35 -5.34
N LYS A 106 9.43 -19.37 -5.06
CA LYS A 106 8.58 -19.50 -3.88
C LYS A 106 8.96 -20.77 -3.12
N ILE A 107 9.30 -20.64 -1.84
CA ILE A 107 9.67 -21.74 -0.96
C ILE A 107 8.63 -21.78 0.17
N ALA A 108 7.94 -22.91 0.32
CA ALA A 108 7.01 -23.16 1.40
C ALA A 108 7.55 -24.26 2.31
N VAL A 109 7.70 -23.97 3.60
CA VAL A 109 8.29 -24.89 4.58
C VAL A 109 7.36 -25.00 5.79
N SER A 110 6.93 -26.23 6.15
CA SER A 110 6.20 -26.43 7.38
C SER A 110 7.12 -26.22 8.59
N VAL A 111 6.56 -25.74 9.70
CA VAL A 111 7.33 -25.61 10.96
C VAL A 111 7.86 -26.96 11.42
N ALA A 112 7.12 -28.06 11.18
CA ALA A 112 7.55 -29.40 11.53
C ALA A 112 8.80 -29.85 10.74
N ASP A 113 8.84 -29.61 9.43
CA ASP A 113 9.98 -29.97 8.57
C ASP A 113 11.20 -29.07 8.83
N SER A 114 10.97 -27.84 9.26
CA SER A 114 12.02 -26.88 9.59
C SER A 114 12.75 -27.18 10.91
N ALA A 115 12.13 -27.95 11.80
CA ALA A 115 12.67 -28.25 13.13
C ALA A 115 14.01 -29.03 13.06
N GLU A 116 14.19 -29.89 12.06
CA GLU A 116 15.44 -30.63 11.86
C GLU A 116 16.60 -29.72 11.38
N GLN A 117 16.28 -28.59 10.74
CA GLN A 117 17.26 -27.64 10.19
C GLN A 117 17.46 -26.41 11.09
N ASN A 118 16.74 -26.31 12.21
CA ASN A 118 16.73 -25.14 13.09
C ASN A 118 16.47 -23.81 12.37
N LEU A 119 15.67 -23.81 11.30
CA LEU A 119 15.37 -22.58 10.53
C LEU A 119 14.37 -21.70 11.26
N PHE A 120 13.42 -22.33 11.93
CA PHE A 120 12.34 -21.66 12.66
C PHE A 120 12.18 -22.24 14.05
N VAL A 121 11.79 -21.37 14.99
CA VAL A 121 11.55 -21.73 16.38
C VAL A 121 10.26 -21.08 16.85
N SER A 122 9.40 -21.85 17.52
CA SER A 122 8.22 -21.32 18.22
C SER A 122 8.50 -21.26 19.72
N ARG A 123 8.31 -20.09 20.33
CA ARG A 123 8.50 -19.88 21.76
C ARG A 123 7.43 -18.93 22.29
N ASP A 124 6.74 -19.35 23.36
CA ASP A 124 5.71 -18.56 24.03
C ASP A 124 4.61 -18.05 23.10
N GLY A 125 4.23 -18.86 22.10
CA GLY A 125 3.22 -18.53 21.09
C GLY A 125 3.67 -17.56 20.01
N LYS A 126 4.96 -17.21 19.95
CA LYS A 126 5.56 -16.42 18.89
C LYS A 126 6.47 -17.27 18.02
N ASN A 127 6.56 -16.92 16.74
CA ASN A 127 7.40 -17.61 15.77
C ASN A 127 8.61 -16.76 15.39
N TYR A 128 9.74 -17.41 15.30
CA TYR A 128 11.03 -16.78 15.04
C TYR A 128 11.74 -17.47 13.89
N ILE A 129 12.46 -16.70 13.08
CA ILE A 129 13.28 -17.18 11.98
C ILE A 129 14.77 -16.97 12.30
N SER A 130 15.62 -17.95 11.91
CA SER A 130 17.07 -17.83 12.01
C SER A 130 17.58 -16.59 11.26
N TYR A 131 18.40 -15.78 11.93
CA TYR A 131 19.08 -14.63 11.30
C TYR A 131 19.96 -15.08 10.14
N ASN A 132 20.70 -16.19 10.30
CA ASN A 132 21.57 -16.73 9.25
C ASN A 132 20.78 -17.21 8.03
N TYR A 133 19.58 -17.76 8.24
CA TYR A 133 18.70 -18.14 7.14
C TYR A 133 18.11 -16.92 6.42
N LEU A 134 17.62 -15.95 7.18
CA LEU A 134 17.13 -14.69 6.66
C LEU A 134 18.18 -13.93 5.86
N TYR A 135 19.44 -13.94 6.32
CA TYR A 135 20.59 -13.35 5.64
C TYR A 135 20.86 -13.91 4.25
N GLN A 136 20.38 -15.13 3.93
CA GLN A 136 20.55 -15.74 2.59
C GLN A 136 19.64 -15.08 1.53
N TYR A 137 18.51 -14.52 1.95
CA TYR A 137 17.46 -13.98 1.08
C TYR A 137 17.25 -12.47 1.26
N THR A 138 18.03 -11.82 2.09
CA THR A 138 17.86 -10.39 2.40
C THR A 138 19.21 -9.69 2.27
N ASP A 139 19.24 -8.61 1.48
CA ASP A 139 20.43 -7.75 1.42
C ASP A 139 20.45 -6.90 2.69
N MET A 140 21.26 -7.31 3.64
CA MET A 140 21.38 -6.67 4.95
C MET A 140 22.77 -6.84 5.53
N ASP A 141 23.17 -5.91 6.38
CA ASP A 141 24.36 -5.98 7.23
C ASP A 141 23.93 -5.88 8.69
N GLY A 142 24.52 -6.67 9.57
CA GLY A 142 24.13 -6.73 10.97
C GLY A 142 25.28 -6.87 11.93
N ASP A 143 25.34 -5.93 12.88
CA ASP A 143 26.32 -5.88 13.97
C ASP A 143 25.72 -6.38 15.27
N VAL A 144 26.36 -7.34 15.92
CA VAL A 144 25.98 -7.79 17.26
C VAL A 144 26.70 -6.93 18.32
N VAL A 145 25.94 -6.26 19.14
CA VAL A 145 26.43 -5.43 20.24
C VAL A 145 26.19 -6.17 21.56
N LEU A 146 27.28 -6.60 22.19
CA LEU A 146 27.27 -7.27 23.49
C LEU A 146 27.42 -6.27 24.64
N GLY A 147 26.74 -6.49 25.75
CA GLY A 147 26.84 -5.59 26.90
C GLY A 147 25.82 -5.88 28.00
N ASP A 148 25.33 -4.81 28.67
CA ASP A 148 24.28 -4.95 29.70
C ASP A 148 22.97 -5.47 29.11
N THR A 149 22.78 -5.25 27.82
CA THR A 149 21.69 -5.79 27.00
C THR A 149 22.28 -6.15 25.63
N ASP A 150 22.21 -7.41 25.28
CA ASP A 150 22.64 -7.88 23.96
C ASP A 150 21.63 -7.47 22.91
N ARG A 151 22.12 -7.04 21.72
CA ARG A 151 21.27 -6.62 20.61
C ARG A 151 21.94 -6.81 19.27
N ILE A 152 21.13 -6.91 18.23
CA ILE A 152 21.58 -6.89 16.84
C ILE A 152 21.06 -5.63 16.17
N VAL A 153 21.97 -4.93 15.50
CA VAL A 153 21.68 -3.70 14.74
C VAL A 153 21.83 -4.01 13.26
N ILE A 154 20.72 -4.00 12.55
CA ILE A 154 20.61 -4.43 11.15
C ILE A 154 20.38 -3.21 10.26
N ARG A 155 21.10 -3.14 9.13
CA ARG A 155 20.91 -2.17 8.06
C ARG A 155 20.52 -2.88 6.78
N THR A 156 19.55 -2.31 6.07
CA THR A 156 19.16 -2.68 4.70
C THR A 156 19.29 -1.50 3.74
N VAL A 157 19.66 -0.32 4.28
CA VAL A 157 19.93 0.91 3.52
C VAL A 157 21.42 1.13 3.49
N PHE A 158 22.02 1.12 2.31
CA PHE A 158 23.46 1.23 2.07
C PHE A 158 23.88 2.60 1.53
N ASP A 159 22.93 3.51 1.44
CA ASP A 159 23.11 4.91 1.03
C ASP A 159 22.46 5.80 2.08
N TYR A 160 23.28 6.43 2.94
CA TYR A 160 22.80 7.14 4.11
C TYR A 160 23.78 8.24 4.54
N ASP A 161 23.24 9.19 5.29
CA ASP A 161 24.01 10.32 5.83
C ASP A 161 24.46 10.06 7.26
N MET A 162 25.68 10.50 7.58
CA MET A 162 26.25 10.45 8.92
C MET A 162 26.74 11.83 9.39
N ARG A 163 26.81 12.00 10.70
CA ARG A 163 27.51 13.12 11.35
C ARG A 163 28.35 12.66 12.52
N THR A 164 29.40 13.42 12.82
CA THR A 164 30.28 13.17 13.94
C THR A 164 29.71 13.80 15.22
N VAL A 165 29.75 13.05 16.29
CA VAL A 165 29.30 13.52 17.61
C VAL A 165 30.42 14.27 18.30
N GLY A 166 30.13 15.46 18.83
CA GLY A 166 31.03 16.26 19.61
C GLY A 166 30.98 15.95 21.11
N GLU A 167 31.85 16.65 21.87
CA GLU A 167 31.86 16.54 23.32
C GLU A 167 30.48 16.88 23.93
N LYS A 168 30.11 16.18 25.01
CA LYS A 168 28.87 16.38 25.79
C LYS A 168 27.58 16.09 25.06
N ALA A 169 27.63 15.43 23.91
CA ALA A 169 26.44 14.97 23.22
C ALA A 169 25.67 13.96 24.07
N VAL A 170 24.36 14.02 23.95
CA VAL A 170 23.45 13.11 24.63
C VAL A 170 22.32 12.72 23.63
N VAL A 171 22.17 11.44 23.38
CA VAL A 171 21.02 10.90 22.64
C VAL A 171 19.83 10.83 23.59
N ARG A 172 18.72 11.45 23.21
CA ARG A 172 17.49 11.51 24.01
C ARG A 172 16.31 10.92 23.26
N GLU A 173 15.41 10.34 24.03
CA GLU A 173 14.19 9.73 23.51
C GLU A 173 13.27 10.74 22.76
N ARG A 174 13.31 12.00 23.15
CA ARG A 174 12.51 13.09 22.55
C ARG A 174 13.36 14.33 22.28
N PRO A 175 13.02 15.19 21.30
CA PRO A 175 13.79 16.40 20.95
C PRO A 175 13.63 17.52 22.02
N THR A 176 14.03 17.21 23.23
CA THR A 176 13.99 18.14 24.36
C THR A 176 15.04 17.77 25.42
N ILE A 177 15.62 18.77 26.07
CA ILE A 177 16.55 18.57 27.20
C ILE A 177 15.91 17.79 28.36
N ARG A 178 14.59 17.62 28.38
CA ARG A 178 13.83 16.85 29.38
C ARG A 178 13.55 15.41 28.95
N GLY A 179 13.82 15.07 27.68
CA GLY A 179 13.72 13.67 27.20
C GLY A 179 14.68 12.78 27.97
N LEU A 180 14.26 11.53 28.27
CA LEU A 180 15.13 10.56 28.92
C LEU A 180 16.42 10.37 28.11
N VAL A 181 17.52 10.15 28.80
CA VAL A 181 18.81 9.86 28.18
C VAL A 181 18.80 8.40 27.74
N LEU A 182 18.98 8.16 26.44
CA LEU A 182 19.18 6.84 25.88
C LEU A 182 20.65 6.45 25.97
N GLU A 183 21.53 7.30 25.44
CA GLU A 183 22.97 7.06 25.38
C GLU A 183 23.77 8.37 25.51
N LYS A 184 25.02 8.23 25.87
CA LYS A 184 26.02 9.30 25.80
C LYS A 184 27.18 8.79 24.95
N PRO A 185 27.13 8.95 23.64
CA PRO A 185 28.19 8.51 22.75
C PRO A 185 29.48 9.27 23.03
N GLU A 186 30.62 8.65 22.81
CA GLU A 186 31.92 9.28 22.90
C GLU A 186 32.11 10.33 21.80
N ALA A 187 32.88 11.37 22.08
CA ALA A 187 33.23 12.35 21.05
C ALA A 187 33.99 11.67 19.90
N GLY A 188 33.63 12.01 18.68
CA GLY A 188 34.17 11.37 17.48
C GLY A 188 33.35 10.18 16.98
N THR A 189 32.35 9.71 17.75
CA THR A 189 31.42 8.67 17.26
C THR A 189 30.67 9.19 16.04
N GLN A 190 30.54 8.36 15.00
CA GLN A 190 29.69 8.64 13.86
C GLN A 190 28.28 8.07 14.11
N VAL A 191 27.26 8.87 13.84
CA VAL A 191 25.84 8.49 13.98
C VAL A 191 25.14 8.66 12.65
N SER A 192 24.29 7.69 12.29
CA SER A 192 23.46 7.79 11.09
C SER A 192 22.34 8.79 11.31
N ILE A 193 22.11 9.65 10.32
CA ILE A 193 21.02 10.61 10.31
C ILE A 193 19.78 9.93 9.78
N LEU A 194 18.68 10.02 10.52
CA LEU A 194 17.39 9.55 10.06
C LEU A 194 16.57 10.72 9.53
N GLU A 195 15.86 10.51 8.43
CA GLU A 195 14.90 11.49 7.94
C GLU A 195 13.86 11.78 9.03
N SER A 196 13.40 13.02 9.08
CA SER A 196 12.30 13.42 9.95
C SER A 196 11.03 12.69 9.48
N ASP A 197 10.40 11.95 10.39
CA ASP A 197 9.11 11.30 10.14
C ASP A 197 7.93 12.30 10.05
N GLY A 198 8.23 13.61 10.03
CA GLY A 198 7.26 14.69 10.00
C GLY A 198 6.44 14.86 11.29
N SER A 199 6.64 14.00 12.28
CA SER A 199 5.83 13.98 13.51
C SER A 199 6.15 15.12 14.48
N MET A 200 7.37 15.69 14.40
CA MET A 200 7.79 16.88 15.17
C MET A 200 8.80 17.70 14.37
N ASP A 201 8.57 19.00 14.26
CA ASP A 201 9.61 19.93 13.82
C ASP A 201 10.68 19.99 14.91
N ALA A 202 11.73 19.20 14.73
CA ALA A 202 12.79 19.05 15.73
C ALA A 202 13.70 20.31 15.84
N GLY A 203 13.62 21.25 14.90
CA GLY A 203 14.33 22.54 14.90
C GLY A 203 15.80 22.43 15.25
N ALA A 204 16.13 22.56 16.53
CA ALA A 204 17.52 22.49 17.06
C ALA A 204 18.02 21.06 17.33
N TRP A 205 17.28 20.02 16.94
CA TRP A 205 17.58 18.61 17.19
C TRP A 205 17.63 17.83 15.88
N THR A 206 18.51 16.83 15.81
CA THR A 206 18.59 15.86 14.71
C THR A 206 18.26 14.47 15.25
N ARG A 207 17.42 13.73 14.53
CA ARG A 207 17.13 12.32 14.82
C ARG A 207 18.26 11.45 14.28
N VAL A 208 18.79 10.59 15.11
CA VAL A 208 19.97 9.77 14.78
C VAL A 208 19.80 8.34 15.27
N THR A 209 20.55 7.42 14.64
CA THR A 209 20.84 6.09 15.21
C THR A 209 22.32 5.98 15.52
N THR A 210 22.65 5.52 16.72
CA THR A 210 24.02 5.25 17.13
C THR A 210 24.48 3.87 16.66
N PRO A 211 25.79 3.62 16.54
CA PRO A 211 26.32 2.29 16.23
C PRO A 211 25.88 1.20 17.23
N THR A 212 25.52 1.61 18.44
CA THR A 212 25.02 0.71 19.48
C THR A 212 23.50 0.46 19.41
N GLY A 213 22.81 1.02 18.40
CA GLY A 213 21.39 0.75 18.11
C GLY A 213 20.39 1.66 18.82
N TYR A 214 20.86 2.68 19.58
CA TYR A 214 19.92 3.66 20.14
C TYR A 214 19.48 4.66 19.08
N THR A 215 18.18 4.78 18.90
CA THR A 215 17.55 5.76 18.02
C THR A 215 16.89 6.86 18.84
N GLY A 216 17.27 8.10 18.61
CA GLY A 216 16.80 9.25 19.38
C GLY A 216 17.27 10.56 18.79
N TYR A 217 17.37 11.59 19.61
CA TYR A 217 17.64 12.96 19.19
C TYR A 217 18.90 13.51 19.86
N ILE A 218 19.76 14.17 19.07
CA ILE A 218 20.92 14.95 19.54
C ILE A 218 20.67 16.42 19.23
N GLU A 219 21.04 17.33 20.16
CA GLU A 219 21.04 18.78 19.87
C GLU A 219 22.07 19.10 18.76
N ASN A 220 21.65 19.83 17.72
CA ASN A 220 22.50 20.16 16.56
C ASN A 220 23.85 20.78 16.91
N LYS A 221 23.91 21.53 18.01
CA LYS A 221 25.15 22.15 18.51
C LYS A 221 26.21 21.14 18.98
N TYR A 222 25.86 19.89 19.18
CA TYR A 222 26.76 18.78 19.55
C TYR A 222 27.05 17.82 18.39
N LEU A 223 26.61 18.16 17.19
CA LEU A 223 27.00 17.49 15.96
C LEU A 223 28.07 18.33 15.26
N GLU A 224 29.24 17.77 15.05
CA GLU A 224 30.41 18.44 14.51
C GLU A 224 30.64 18.08 13.04
N GLY A 225 31.35 18.95 12.32
CA GLY A 225 31.71 18.76 10.93
C GLY A 225 30.51 18.85 9.97
N ASP A 226 30.82 18.63 8.70
CA ASP A 226 29.82 18.54 7.64
C ASP A 226 29.11 17.18 7.65
N MET A 227 27.97 17.09 6.98
CA MET A 227 27.30 15.83 6.74
C MET A 227 28.16 14.96 5.83
N ILE A 228 28.36 13.72 6.21
CA ILE A 228 29.15 12.73 5.47
C ILE A 228 28.14 11.81 4.80
N HIS A 229 28.09 11.83 3.49
CA HIS A 229 27.32 10.89 2.70
C HIS A 229 28.13 9.60 2.54
N VAL A 230 27.52 8.48 2.88
CA VAL A 230 28.12 7.15 2.84
C VAL A 230 27.34 6.29 1.86
N THR A 231 28.04 5.75 0.87
CA THR A 231 27.53 4.69 0.01
C THR A 231 28.38 3.46 0.26
N GLU A 232 27.79 2.43 0.79
CA GLU A 232 28.45 1.14 1.02
C GLU A 232 28.12 0.16 -0.11
N ASP A 233 29.04 -0.72 -0.43
CA ASP A 233 28.78 -1.81 -1.36
C ASP A 233 27.74 -2.76 -0.75
N ARG A 234 26.74 -3.13 -1.53
CA ARG A 234 25.74 -4.10 -1.09
C ARG A 234 26.39 -5.44 -0.79
N VAL A 235 26.00 -6.05 0.30
CA VAL A 235 26.51 -7.37 0.72
C VAL A 235 26.06 -8.45 -0.26
N ARG A 236 24.87 -8.29 -0.85
CA ARG A 236 24.28 -9.19 -1.84
C ARG A 236 23.65 -8.39 -2.97
N PRO A 237 23.50 -8.99 -4.16
CA PRO A 237 22.67 -8.38 -5.20
C PRO A 237 21.25 -8.12 -4.66
N GLU A 238 20.72 -6.95 -4.95
CA GLU A 238 19.33 -6.66 -4.66
C GLU A 238 18.42 -7.65 -5.40
N LEU A 239 17.44 -8.21 -4.68
CA LEU A 239 16.40 -9.03 -5.27
C LEU A 239 15.34 -8.09 -5.88
N ILE A 240 15.56 -7.70 -7.13
CA ILE A 240 14.70 -6.78 -7.85
C ILE A 240 13.60 -7.57 -8.57
N TYR A 241 12.34 -7.19 -8.33
CA TYR A 241 11.23 -7.64 -9.16
C TYR A 241 11.32 -6.97 -10.52
N THR A 242 11.34 -7.77 -11.58
CA THR A 242 11.33 -7.27 -12.94
C THR A 242 9.90 -7.09 -13.42
N HIS A 243 9.67 -6.05 -14.22
CA HIS A 243 8.35 -5.72 -14.76
C HIS A 243 8.31 -5.93 -16.28
N ILE A 244 7.19 -6.43 -16.77
CA ILE A 244 6.88 -6.51 -18.21
C ILE A 244 6.04 -5.28 -18.55
N LEU A 245 6.72 -4.16 -18.82
CA LEU A 245 6.05 -2.92 -19.20
C LEU A 245 6.01 -2.79 -20.72
N ARG A 246 4.90 -2.23 -21.23
CA ARG A 246 4.74 -1.92 -22.65
C ARG A 246 5.50 -0.64 -23.00
N GLU A 247 6.00 -0.56 -24.23
CA GLU A 247 6.60 0.66 -24.76
C GLU A 247 5.54 1.69 -25.18
N ASP A 248 4.38 1.21 -25.66
CA ASP A 248 3.23 2.02 -26.05
C ASP A 248 2.25 2.18 -24.88
N LYS A 249 1.53 3.31 -24.86
CA LYS A 249 0.48 3.56 -23.87
C LYS A 249 -0.61 2.49 -23.94
N ILE A 250 -1.07 2.06 -22.77
CA ILE A 250 -2.14 1.08 -22.63
C ILE A 250 -3.48 1.77 -22.95
N ASN A 251 -4.24 1.13 -23.83
CA ASN A 251 -5.65 1.35 -24.03
C ASN A 251 -6.33 -0.02 -23.83
N MET A 252 -6.79 -0.29 -22.61
CA MET A 252 -7.35 -1.56 -22.20
C MET A 252 -8.86 -1.47 -22.08
N VAL A 253 -9.58 -2.43 -22.66
CA VAL A 253 -11.03 -2.53 -22.46
C VAL A 253 -11.42 -3.83 -21.77
N PHE A 254 -12.20 -3.73 -20.70
CA PHE A 254 -12.81 -4.90 -20.06
C PHE A 254 -13.95 -5.45 -20.92
N HIS A 255 -13.97 -6.76 -21.11
CA HIS A 255 -15.04 -7.45 -21.81
C HIS A 255 -15.69 -8.47 -20.88
N GLN A 256 -16.89 -8.17 -20.41
CA GLN A 256 -17.64 -9.09 -19.55
C GLN A 256 -18.11 -10.28 -20.38
N THR A 257 -17.52 -11.44 -20.09
CA THR A 257 -17.82 -12.72 -20.75
C THR A 257 -18.05 -13.78 -19.67
N ASP A 258 -19.26 -14.26 -19.55
CA ASP A 258 -19.72 -15.21 -18.54
C ASP A 258 -19.92 -16.65 -19.05
N ASN A 259 -19.75 -16.85 -20.35
CA ASN A 259 -19.93 -18.14 -20.99
C ASN A 259 -19.30 -18.20 -22.39
N GLN A 260 -19.23 -19.40 -22.98
CA GLN A 260 -18.64 -19.59 -24.31
C GLN A 260 -19.45 -18.90 -25.44
N ALA A 261 -20.75 -18.67 -25.26
CA ALA A 261 -21.51 -17.92 -26.26
C ALA A 261 -21.08 -16.45 -26.30
N SER A 262 -20.86 -15.81 -25.13
CA SER A 262 -20.30 -14.45 -25.03
C SER A 262 -18.90 -14.39 -25.67
N ASN A 263 -18.03 -15.37 -25.40
CA ASN A 263 -16.70 -15.46 -26.02
C ASN A 263 -16.76 -15.47 -27.54
N ASN A 264 -17.71 -16.22 -28.12
CA ASN A 264 -17.86 -16.33 -29.57
C ASN A 264 -18.36 -15.04 -30.24
N MET A 265 -18.87 -14.08 -29.48
CA MET A 265 -19.34 -12.78 -29.98
C MET A 265 -18.20 -11.74 -30.09
N LEU A 266 -16.97 -12.03 -29.67
CA LEU A 266 -15.86 -11.07 -29.66
C LEU A 266 -15.71 -10.32 -30.97
N ALA A 267 -15.70 -11.02 -32.10
CA ALA A 267 -15.52 -10.40 -33.41
C ALA A 267 -16.60 -9.34 -33.72
N GLN A 268 -17.83 -9.55 -33.28
CA GLN A 268 -18.93 -8.60 -33.38
C GLN A 268 -18.80 -7.49 -32.36
N SER A 269 -18.45 -7.79 -31.13
CA SER A 269 -18.25 -6.78 -30.07
C SER A 269 -17.16 -5.78 -30.41
N LEU A 270 -16.17 -6.17 -31.22
CA LEU A 270 -15.09 -5.31 -31.70
C LEU A 270 -15.43 -4.53 -32.99
N GLU A 271 -16.67 -4.58 -33.48
CA GLU A 271 -17.07 -3.76 -34.64
C GLU A 271 -17.12 -2.28 -34.25
N GLY A 272 -16.33 -1.46 -34.94
CA GLY A 272 -16.22 -0.02 -34.67
C GLY A 272 -15.25 0.34 -33.53
N VAL A 273 -14.66 -0.62 -32.84
CA VAL A 273 -13.62 -0.38 -31.84
C VAL A 273 -12.29 -0.09 -32.52
N SER A 274 -11.59 0.95 -32.08
CA SER A 274 -10.27 1.34 -32.61
C SER A 274 -9.36 1.87 -31.51
N GLY A 275 -8.05 1.75 -31.72
CA GLY A 275 -7.04 2.25 -30.77
C GLY A 275 -6.83 1.42 -29.51
N VAL A 276 -7.69 0.45 -29.22
CA VAL A 276 -7.49 -0.51 -28.14
C VAL A 276 -6.31 -1.43 -28.47
N ASN A 277 -5.48 -1.73 -27.48
CA ASN A 277 -4.34 -2.63 -27.63
C ASN A 277 -4.32 -3.76 -26.59
N VAL A 278 -5.18 -3.69 -25.56
CA VAL A 278 -5.39 -4.77 -24.57
C VAL A 278 -6.89 -5.01 -24.40
N ILE A 279 -7.29 -6.28 -24.40
CA ILE A 279 -8.65 -6.67 -24.04
C ILE A 279 -8.60 -7.59 -22.82
N ALA A 280 -9.46 -7.32 -21.84
CA ALA A 280 -9.50 -8.00 -20.54
C ALA A 280 -10.83 -8.75 -20.34
N PRO A 281 -10.93 -10.03 -20.79
CA PRO A 281 -12.15 -10.83 -20.60
C PRO A 281 -12.28 -11.33 -19.16
N THR A 282 -13.48 -11.22 -18.57
CA THR A 282 -13.80 -11.73 -17.23
C THR A 282 -14.01 -13.25 -17.28
N TRP A 283 -12.95 -14.02 -17.01
CA TRP A 283 -12.98 -15.46 -17.25
C TRP A 283 -12.90 -16.35 -16.02
N PHE A 284 -12.35 -15.85 -14.92
CA PHE A 284 -12.13 -16.68 -13.74
C PHE A 284 -12.94 -16.14 -12.56
N TYR A 285 -13.65 -17.04 -11.89
CA TYR A 285 -14.53 -16.72 -10.78
C TYR A 285 -14.19 -17.58 -9.57
N LEU A 286 -14.06 -16.95 -8.39
CA LEU A 286 -13.87 -17.67 -7.14
C LEU A 286 -15.15 -18.42 -6.76
N GLU A 287 -15.06 -19.74 -6.60
CA GLU A 287 -16.23 -20.61 -6.38
C GLU A 287 -16.33 -21.16 -4.97
N SER A 288 -15.22 -21.19 -4.22
CA SER A 288 -15.23 -21.71 -2.86
C SER A 288 -14.28 -20.97 -1.93
N PRO A 289 -14.53 -21.02 -0.59
CA PRO A 289 -13.59 -20.53 0.42
C PRO A 289 -12.25 -21.29 0.46
N GLU A 290 -12.16 -22.44 -0.20
CA GLU A 290 -10.95 -23.25 -0.34
C GLU A 290 -10.11 -22.88 -1.58
N GLY A 291 -10.53 -21.86 -2.34
CA GLY A 291 -9.80 -21.35 -3.50
C GLY A 291 -10.11 -22.09 -4.82
N ASP A 292 -11.25 -22.80 -4.93
CA ASP A 292 -11.70 -23.31 -6.23
C ASP A 292 -12.04 -22.15 -7.16
N MET A 293 -11.57 -22.23 -8.40
CA MET A 293 -11.87 -21.27 -9.46
C MET A 293 -12.62 -21.96 -10.60
N SER A 294 -13.67 -21.34 -11.13
CA SER A 294 -14.22 -21.72 -12.43
C SER A 294 -13.58 -20.91 -13.56
N SER A 295 -13.66 -21.42 -14.77
CA SER A 295 -13.06 -20.81 -15.96
C SER A 295 -13.97 -20.92 -17.17
N VAL A 296 -14.11 -19.81 -17.90
CA VAL A 296 -14.71 -19.78 -19.23
C VAL A 296 -13.70 -19.41 -20.32
N ALA A 297 -12.41 -19.56 -20.04
CA ALA A 297 -11.33 -19.22 -20.96
C ALA A 297 -11.43 -19.93 -22.31
N SER A 298 -11.12 -19.20 -23.40
CA SER A 298 -11.32 -19.64 -24.78
C SER A 298 -10.10 -19.33 -25.65
N ASP A 299 -9.52 -20.37 -26.26
CA ASP A 299 -8.42 -20.25 -27.22
C ASP A 299 -8.87 -19.56 -28.52
N THR A 300 -10.10 -19.80 -28.94
CA THR A 300 -10.71 -19.15 -30.13
C THR A 300 -10.85 -17.64 -29.89
N TYR A 301 -11.19 -17.22 -28.67
CA TYR A 301 -11.23 -15.81 -28.31
C TYR A 301 -9.84 -15.17 -28.42
N VAL A 302 -8.83 -15.79 -27.81
CA VAL A 302 -7.44 -15.31 -27.86
C VAL A 302 -6.94 -15.21 -29.31
N ALA A 303 -7.16 -16.25 -30.12
CA ALA A 303 -6.79 -16.22 -31.54
C ALA A 303 -7.48 -15.07 -32.31
N THR A 304 -8.76 -14.80 -32.00
CA THR A 304 -9.52 -13.70 -32.60
C THR A 304 -8.95 -12.34 -32.18
N ALA A 305 -8.66 -12.14 -30.90
CA ALA A 305 -8.05 -10.92 -30.38
C ALA A 305 -6.65 -10.68 -30.98
N HIS A 306 -5.78 -11.67 -30.97
CA HIS A 306 -4.44 -11.60 -31.57
C HIS A 306 -4.49 -11.31 -33.07
N SER A 307 -5.46 -11.85 -33.82
CA SER A 307 -5.63 -11.52 -35.25
C SER A 307 -5.95 -10.06 -35.51
N ARG A 308 -6.40 -9.33 -34.48
CA ARG A 308 -6.66 -7.88 -34.49
C ARG A 308 -5.56 -7.05 -33.82
N GLY A 309 -4.46 -7.69 -33.40
CA GLY A 309 -3.33 -7.02 -32.74
C GLY A 309 -3.57 -6.69 -31.26
N LEU A 310 -4.57 -7.29 -30.62
CA LEU A 310 -4.89 -7.08 -29.22
C LEU A 310 -4.15 -8.10 -28.34
N SER A 311 -3.52 -7.65 -27.27
CA SER A 311 -3.10 -8.51 -26.15
C SER A 311 -4.31 -8.89 -25.31
N VAL A 312 -4.31 -10.10 -24.75
CA VAL A 312 -5.41 -10.61 -23.89
C VAL A 312 -4.91 -10.76 -22.46
N TRP A 313 -5.48 -9.98 -21.54
CA TRP A 313 -5.22 -10.12 -20.10
C TRP A 313 -6.46 -10.70 -19.43
N THR A 314 -6.35 -11.95 -18.94
CA THR A 314 -7.48 -12.71 -18.38
C THR A 314 -7.84 -12.19 -17.00
N VAL A 315 -9.11 -11.83 -16.78
CA VAL A 315 -9.56 -11.29 -15.49
C VAL A 315 -10.00 -12.42 -14.56
N ALA A 316 -9.53 -12.36 -13.31
CA ALA A 316 -9.98 -13.20 -12.21
C ALA A 316 -10.62 -12.33 -11.12
N ASN A 317 -11.86 -12.68 -10.72
CA ASN A 317 -12.62 -11.93 -9.73
C ASN A 317 -13.15 -12.80 -8.57
N ASP A 318 -13.55 -12.14 -7.47
CA ASP A 318 -14.04 -12.76 -6.23
C ASP A 318 -15.49 -12.36 -5.87
N PHE A 319 -16.28 -11.91 -6.86
CA PHE A 319 -17.64 -11.40 -6.62
C PHE A 319 -18.71 -11.93 -7.56
N ASP A 320 -18.37 -12.49 -8.72
CA ASP A 320 -19.31 -13.03 -9.69
C ASP A 320 -19.48 -14.56 -9.61
N GLY A 321 -18.64 -15.25 -8.82
CA GLY A 321 -18.70 -16.69 -8.59
C GLY A 321 -19.75 -17.13 -7.55
N ALA A 322 -19.67 -18.39 -7.14
CA ALA A 322 -20.55 -18.94 -6.10
C ALA A 322 -20.29 -18.33 -4.72
N VAL A 323 -19.08 -17.82 -4.47
CA VAL A 323 -18.70 -17.04 -3.28
C VAL A 323 -18.51 -15.58 -3.66
N ASN A 324 -18.99 -14.67 -2.81
CA ASN A 324 -18.94 -13.24 -3.08
C ASN A 324 -18.86 -12.38 -1.81
N SER A 325 -18.27 -12.92 -0.75
CA SER A 325 -18.14 -12.21 0.51
C SER A 325 -16.67 -12.03 0.92
N SER A 326 -16.38 -10.95 1.64
CA SER A 326 -15.02 -10.73 2.21
C SER A 326 -14.56 -11.87 3.12
N LYS A 327 -15.48 -12.61 3.73
CA LYS A 327 -15.14 -13.78 4.55
C LYS A 327 -14.65 -14.94 3.68
N ASP A 328 -15.28 -15.18 2.56
CA ASP A 328 -14.91 -16.28 1.65
C ASP A 328 -13.57 -15.98 0.97
N THR A 329 -13.37 -14.75 0.48
CA THR A 329 -12.10 -14.29 -0.06
C THR A 329 -10.98 -14.37 0.98
N PHE A 330 -11.24 -13.94 2.22
CA PHE A 330 -10.28 -14.12 3.32
C PHE A 330 -9.94 -15.60 3.53
N SER A 331 -10.93 -16.48 3.59
CA SER A 331 -10.69 -17.91 3.78
C SER A 331 -9.83 -18.52 2.68
N ALA A 332 -10.11 -18.18 1.41
CA ALA A 332 -9.34 -18.66 0.27
C ALA A 332 -7.89 -18.15 0.28
N LEU A 333 -7.68 -16.86 0.61
CA LEU A 333 -6.35 -16.24 0.57
C LEU A 333 -5.53 -16.47 1.84
N SER A 334 -6.15 -16.74 2.99
CA SER A 334 -5.46 -16.90 4.26
C SER A 334 -4.68 -18.21 4.40
N THR A 335 -4.84 -19.14 3.45
CA THR A 335 -4.10 -20.41 3.42
C THR A 335 -3.19 -20.48 2.19
N TYR A 336 -2.03 -21.10 2.35
CA TYR A 336 -1.11 -21.39 1.23
C TYR A 336 -1.77 -22.31 0.20
N ALA A 337 -2.51 -23.33 0.68
CA ALA A 337 -3.25 -24.27 -0.19
C ALA A 337 -4.29 -23.55 -1.05
N GLY A 338 -5.07 -22.62 -0.47
CA GLY A 338 -6.07 -21.84 -1.20
C GLY A 338 -5.43 -20.94 -2.25
N ARG A 339 -4.41 -20.16 -1.86
CA ARG A 339 -3.66 -19.31 -2.80
C ARG A 339 -3.03 -20.12 -3.93
N SER A 340 -2.38 -21.24 -3.61
CA SER A 340 -1.77 -22.11 -4.64
C SER A 340 -2.81 -22.63 -5.64
N LYS A 341 -3.98 -23.04 -5.15
CA LYS A 341 -5.06 -23.56 -6.00
C LYS A 341 -5.60 -22.49 -6.96
N ILE A 342 -5.80 -21.25 -6.47
CA ILE A 342 -6.17 -20.11 -7.30
C ILE A 342 -5.09 -19.86 -8.36
N ILE A 343 -3.83 -19.73 -7.96
CA ILE A 343 -2.69 -19.46 -8.84
C ILE A 343 -2.56 -20.54 -9.92
N ASP A 344 -2.56 -21.80 -9.52
CA ASP A 344 -2.42 -22.94 -10.44
C ASP A 344 -3.53 -22.95 -11.50
N THR A 345 -4.77 -22.65 -11.09
CA THR A 345 -5.90 -22.61 -12.02
C THR A 345 -5.78 -21.47 -13.02
N ILE A 346 -5.60 -20.22 -12.53
CA ILE A 346 -5.59 -19.05 -13.42
C ILE A 346 -4.36 -19.03 -14.33
N VAL A 347 -3.19 -19.43 -13.84
CA VAL A 347 -1.95 -19.47 -14.64
C VAL A 347 -2.02 -20.57 -15.68
N SER A 348 -2.40 -21.80 -15.29
CA SER A 348 -2.46 -22.93 -16.23
C SER A 348 -3.47 -22.69 -17.34
N GLU A 349 -4.64 -22.16 -17.04
CA GLU A 349 -5.68 -21.86 -18.02
C GLU A 349 -5.28 -20.69 -18.93
N THR A 350 -4.67 -19.62 -18.39
CA THR A 350 -4.14 -18.49 -19.17
C THR A 350 -3.10 -18.96 -20.19
N VAL A 351 -2.15 -19.80 -19.74
CA VAL A 351 -1.15 -20.42 -20.62
C VAL A 351 -1.80 -21.35 -21.62
N ARG A 352 -2.76 -22.20 -21.21
CA ARG A 352 -3.45 -23.15 -22.08
C ARG A 352 -4.12 -22.45 -23.27
N VAL A 353 -4.76 -21.29 -23.05
CA VAL A 353 -5.43 -20.57 -24.14
C VAL A 353 -4.49 -19.64 -24.92
N GLY A 354 -3.24 -19.46 -24.45
CA GLY A 354 -2.24 -18.61 -25.09
C GLY A 354 -2.48 -17.11 -24.90
N ALA A 355 -3.09 -16.70 -23.78
CA ALA A 355 -3.25 -15.30 -23.43
C ALA A 355 -1.94 -14.68 -22.90
N ASP A 356 -1.85 -13.34 -22.87
CA ASP A 356 -0.62 -12.60 -22.68
C ASP A 356 -0.41 -12.11 -21.24
N GLY A 357 -1.47 -12.13 -20.41
CA GLY A 357 -1.41 -11.64 -19.05
C GLY A 357 -2.60 -12.05 -18.20
N ILE A 358 -2.50 -11.69 -16.93
CA ILE A 358 -3.50 -11.91 -15.90
C ILE A 358 -3.82 -10.56 -15.26
N ASN A 359 -5.10 -10.28 -15.08
CA ASN A 359 -5.62 -9.16 -14.31
C ASN A 359 -6.37 -9.69 -13.10
N ILE A 360 -6.05 -9.19 -11.91
CA ILE A 360 -6.70 -9.58 -10.66
C ILE A 360 -7.65 -8.46 -10.23
N ASP A 361 -8.94 -8.76 -10.27
CA ASP A 361 -10.04 -7.89 -9.88
C ASP A 361 -10.74 -8.44 -8.63
N PHE A 362 -10.01 -8.48 -7.51
CA PHE A 362 -10.53 -8.93 -6.22
C PHE A 362 -11.04 -7.75 -5.40
N GLU A 363 -12.36 -7.58 -5.36
CA GLU A 363 -13.04 -6.45 -4.70
C GLU A 363 -13.49 -6.74 -3.26
N LYS A 364 -13.51 -8.01 -2.84
CA LYS A 364 -13.93 -8.40 -1.49
C LYS A 364 -12.79 -8.43 -0.48
N VAL A 365 -11.60 -7.98 -0.87
CA VAL A 365 -10.46 -7.81 0.02
C VAL A 365 -10.74 -6.66 1.00
N ASN A 366 -10.71 -6.96 2.30
CA ASN A 366 -10.81 -5.98 3.38
C ASN A 366 -9.45 -5.80 4.09
N ALA A 367 -9.40 -4.96 5.12
CA ALA A 367 -8.16 -4.67 5.84
C ALA A 367 -7.50 -5.92 6.48
N ASP A 368 -8.30 -6.86 6.98
CA ASP A 368 -7.79 -8.10 7.58
C ASP A 368 -7.25 -9.05 6.51
N CYS A 369 -7.82 -9.01 5.31
CA CYS A 369 -7.42 -9.83 4.18
C CYS A 369 -6.19 -9.27 3.44
N ALA A 370 -5.93 -7.96 3.53
CA ALA A 370 -4.91 -7.28 2.73
C ALA A 370 -3.50 -7.89 2.83
N PRO A 371 -2.96 -8.33 3.99
CA PRO A 371 -1.65 -8.99 4.06
C PRO A 371 -1.59 -10.30 3.27
N TYR A 372 -2.68 -11.08 3.28
CA TYR A 372 -2.79 -12.33 2.53
C TYR A 372 -2.95 -12.09 1.04
N PHE A 373 -3.64 -11.02 0.66
CA PHE A 373 -3.75 -10.58 -0.73
C PHE A 373 -2.38 -10.14 -1.28
N GLN A 374 -1.60 -9.37 -0.52
CA GLN A 374 -0.24 -9.00 -0.91
C GLN A 374 0.64 -10.24 -1.10
N GLU A 375 0.54 -11.23 -0.19
CA GLU A 375 1.26 -12.50 -0.35
C GLU A 375 0.79 -13.29 -1.57
N PHE A 376 -0.52 -13.36 -1.83
CA PHE A 376 -1.08 -13.96 -3.02
C PHE A 376 -0.49 -13.33 -4.31
N ILE A 377 -0.39 -12.00 -4.37
CA ILE A 377 0.19 -11.30 -5.52
C ILE A 377 1.68 -11.56 -5.65
N ARG A 378 2.44 -11.62 -4.54
CA ARG A 378 3.86 -12.02 -4.58
C ARG A 378 4.02 -13.43 -5.15
N GLU A 379 3.28 -14.40 -4.64
CA GLU A 379 3.32 -15.79 -5.14
C GLU A 379 2.90 -15.88 -6.61
N LEU A 380 1.86 -15.18 -7.01
CA LEU A 380 1.36 -15.14 -8.40
C LEU A 380 2.41 -14.50 -9.32
N SER A 381 3.09 -13.43 -8.89
CA SER A 381 4.11 -12.75 -9.70
C SER A 381 5.24 -13.68 -10.11
N VAL A 382 5.68 -14.60 -9.24
CA VAL A 382 6.70 -15.62 -9.56
C VAL A 382 6.21 -16.52 -10.70
N SER A 383 4.97 -16.97 -10.64
CA SER A 383 4.36 -17.80 -11.66
C SER A 383 4.21 -17.05 -12.98
N CYS A 384 3.76 -15.80 -12.95
CA CYS A 384 3.65 -14.94 -14.12
C CYS A 384 5.02 -14.70 -14.78
N ARG A 385 6.07 -14.36 -13.99
CA ARG A 385 7.44 -14.17 -14.53
C ARG A 385 7.96 -15.42 -15.21
N THR A 386 7.74 -16.59 -14.61
CA THR A 386 8.18 -17.87 -15.16
C THR A 386 7.54 -18.18 -16.52
N GLN A 387 6.29 -17.71 -16.73
CA GLN A 387 5.54 -17.92 -17.97
C GLN A 387 5.62 -16.73 -18.94
N GLY A 388 6.26 -15.63 -18.55
CA GLY A 388 6.31 -14.40 -19.35
C GLY A 388 4.97 -13.68 -19.47
N LEU A 389 4.08 -13.83 -18.48
CA LEU A 389 2.76 -13.22 -18.42
C LEU A 389 2.83 -11.85 -17.73
N VAL A 390 2.13 -10.87 -18.28
CA VAL A 390 1.85 -9.60 -17.61
C VAL A 390 0.96 -9.85 -16.40
N LEU A 391 1.22 -9.16 -15.28
CA LEU A 391 0.39 -9.15 -14.09
C LEU A 391 -0.12 -7.74 -13.81
N SER A 392 -1.43 -7.53 -13.88
CA SER A 392 -2.10 -6.29 -13.48
C SER A 392 -3.09 -6.53 -12.35
N ILE A 393 -3.35 -5.50 -11.55
CA ILE A 393 -4.22 -5.57 -10.38
C ILE A 393 -5.17 -4.39 -10.41
N ASP A 394 -6.46 -4.67 -10.31
CA ASP A 394 -7.49 -3.66 -10.16
C ASP A 394 -7.60 -3.24 -8.69
N ALA A 395 -7.70 -1.95 -8.46
CA ALA A 395 -7.85 -1.40 -7.13
C ALA A 395 -8.74 -0.16 -7.15
N TYR A 396 -9.72 -0.08 -6.27
CA TYR A 396 -10.45 1.16 -6.05
C TYR A 396 -9.50 2.29 -5.66
N VAL A 397 -9.93 3.53 -5.86
CA VAL A 397 -9.15 4.71 -5.46
C VAL A 397 -8.65 4.59 -4.00
N PRO A 398 -7.45 5.14 -3.66
CA PRO A 398 -6.86 4.99 -2.32
C PRO A 398 -7.76 5.45 -1.18
N THR A 399 -8.71 6.37 -1.43
CA THR A 399 -9.68 6.83 -0.43
C THR A 399 -10.51 5.67 0.14
N TYR A 400 -10.83 4.67 -0.67
CA TYR A 400 -11.67 3.53 -0.25
C TYR A 400 -10.85 2.33 0.25
N THR A 401 -9.64 2.14 -0.30
CA THR A 401 -8.84 0.94 -0.09
C THR A 401 -7.39 1.25 0.32
N LYS A 402 -7.22 2.21 1.24
CA LYS A 402 -5.90 2.60 1.75
C LYS A 402 -5.09 1.42 2.33
N TYR A 403 -5.78 0.40 2.86
CA TYR A 403 -5.18 -0.78 3.47
C TYR A 403 -4.52 -1.75 2.48
N LEU A 404 -4.75 -1.61 1.17
CA LEU A 404 -4.20 -2.56 0.18
C LEU A 404 -2.67 -2.52 0.08
N GLY A 405 -2.02 -1.37 0.42
CA GLY A 405 -0.56 -1.24 0.33
C GLY A 405 -0.07 -1.28 -1.11
N ARG A 406 -0.52 -0.31 -1.93
CA ARG A 406 -0.25 -0.27 -3.38
C ARG A 406 1.22 -0.23 -3.75
N ALA A 407 2.06 0.35 -2.88
CA ALA A 407 3.51 0.35 -3.09
C ALA A 407 4.08 -1.09 -3.14
N GLU A 408 3.60 -1.97 -2.25
CA GLU A 408 4.01 -3.38 -2.26
C GLU A 408 3.41 -4.14 -3.46
N LEU A 409 2.16 -3.86 -3.83
CA LEU A 409 1.55 -4.44 -5.03
C LEU A 409 2.29 -4.00 -6.30
N ALA A 410 2.62 -2.72 -6.44
CA ALA A 410 3.38 -2.19 -7.57
C ALA A 410 4.82 -2.72 -7.63
N ARG A 411 5.43 -3.05 -6.49
CA ARG A 411 6.75 -3.68 -6.45
C ARG A 411 6.74 -5.06 -7.10
N THR A 412 5.62 -5.77 -7.07
CA THR A 412 5.51 -7.18 -7.51
C THR A 412 4.72 -7.38 -8.79
N ALA A 413 3.73 -6.54 -9.07
CA ALA A 413 2.95 -6.57 -10.30
C ALA A 413 3.49 -5.58 -11.34
N ASP A 414 3.09 -5.73 -12.60
CA ASP A 414 3.49 -4.85 -13.69
C ASP A 414 2.67 -3.56 -13.70
N TYR A 415 1.36 -3.67 -13.43
CA TYR A 415 0.44 -2.54 -13.45
C TYR A 415 -0.54 -2.57 -12.29
N ILE A 416 -0.88 -1.37 -11.82
CA ILE A 416 -2.01 -1.12 -10.93
C ILE A 416 -3.05 -0.34 -11.72
N VAL A 417 -4.21 -0.91 -11.90
CA VAL A 417 -5.37 -0.30 -12.56
C VAL A 417 -6.23 0.36 -11.48
N CYS A 418 -6.19 1.69 -11.44
CA CYS A 418 -6.97 2.46 -10.47
C CYS A 418 -8.39 2.68 -11.01
N MET A 419 -9.38 2.05 -10.40
CA MET A 419 -10.80 2.19 -10.74
C MET A 419 -11.31 3.56 -10.31
N CYS A 420 -11.31 4.54 -11.22
CA CYS A 420 -11.76 5.89 -10.98
C CYS A 420 -13.25 6.08 -11.30
N TYR A 421 -14.08 5.15 -10.84
CA TYR A 421 -15.54 5.17 -10.96
C TYR A 421 -16.20 4.64 -9.68
N ASP A 422 -17.53 4.52 -9.69
CA ASP A 422 -18.36 4.21 -8.53
C ASP A 422 -18.21 5.22 -7.37
N GLU A 423 -17.98 6.50 -7.72
CA GLU A 423 -18.05 7.62 -6.77
C GLU A 423 -19.43 7.67 -6.10
N HIS A 424 -20.50 7.47 -6.90
CA HIS A 424 -21.85 7.24 -6.41
C HIS A 424 -22.39 5.93 -6.99
N THR A 425 -22.79 5.01 -6.11
CA THR A 425 -23.35 3.69 -6.44
C THR A 425 -24.86 3.64 -6.20
N SER A 426 -25.49 2.54 -6.56
CA SER A 426 -26.93 2.34 -6.29
C SER A 426 -27.33 2.44 -4.81
N GLY A 427 -26.37 2.27 -3.90
CA GLY A 427 -26.56 2.39 -2.44
C GLY A 427 -26.26 3.77 -1.86
N SER A 428 -25.89 4.75 -2.69
CA SER A 428 -25.56 6.10 -2.19
C SER A 428 -26.78 6.84 -1.66
N GLU A 429 -26.61 7.54 -0.55
CA GLU A 429 -27.66 8.36 0.09
C GLU A 429 -28.05 9.59 -0.73
N THR A 430 -27.18 10.03 -1.62
CA THR A 430 -27.39 11.18 -2.51
C THR A 430 -27.15 10.78 -3.96
N ALA A 431 -27.93 11.36 -4.86
CA ALA A 431 -27.70 11.26 -6.30
C ALA A 431 -26.43 12.02 -6.70
N GLY A 432 -25.61 11.45 -7.56
CA GLY A 432 -24.38 12.06 -8.01
C GLY A 432 -23.75 11.36 -9.21
N SER A 433 -22.61 11.87 -9.66
CA SER A 433 -21.81 11.31 -10.75
C SER A 433 -21.23 9.94 -10.37
N VAL A 434 -21.08 9.08 -11.35
CA VAL A 434 -20.31 7.82 -11.21
C VAL A 434 -18.82 8.10 -11.14
N SER A 435 -18.35 9.16 -11.82
CA SER A 435 -16.94 9.47 -12.00
C SER A 435 -16.77 10.95 -12.32
N SER A 436 -16.84 11.82 -11.32
CA SER A 436 -16.58 13.25 -11.53
C SER A 436 -15.10 13.51 -11.83
N LEU A 437 -14.82 14.61 -12.55
CA LEU A 437 -13.44 15.01 -12.83
C LEU A 437 -12.59 15.20 -11.55
N PRO A 438 -13.10 15.87 -10.47
CA PRO A 438 -12.37 15.95 -9.20
C PRO A 438 -12.08 14.60 -8.55
N PHE A 439 -12.99 13.62 -8.71
CA PHE A 439 -12.78 12.26 -8.20
C PHE A 439 -11.65 11.56 -8.95
N VAL A 440 -11.61 11.66 -10.28
CA VAL A 440 -10.50 11.12 -11.11
C VAL A 440 -9.19 11.79 -10.77
N GLN A 441 -9.14 13.13 -10.70
CA GLN A 441 -7.94 13.89 -10.30
C GLN A 441 -7.41 13.45 -8.92
N LYS A 442 -8.31 13.23 -7.98
CA LYS A 442 -7.95 12.74 -6.64
C LYS A 442 -7.44 11.30 -6.69
N GLY A 443 -8.09 10.44 -7.45
CA GLY A 443 -7.67 9.03 -7.66
C GLY A 443 -6.25 8.95 -8.21
N ILE A 444 -5.96 9.68 -9.29
CA ILE A 444 -4.63 9.77 -9.90
C ILE A 444 -3.60 10.27 -8.87
N ARG A 445 -3.82 11.46 -8.31
CA ARG A 445 -2.89 12.08 -7.36
C ARG A 445 -2.58 11.18 -6.16
N ASP A 446 -3.57 10.50 -5.61
CA ASP A 446 -3.39 9.68 -4.43
C ASP A 446 -2.75 8.34 -4.77
N THR A 447 -3.01 7.76 -5.94
CA THR A 447 -2.36 6.53 -6.44
C THR A 447 -0.87 6.77 -6.72
N LEU A 448 -0.52 7.87 -7.36
CA LEU A 448 0.88 8.22 -7.69
C LEU A 448 1.77 8.51 -6.47
N LYS A 449 1.23 8.56 -5.26
CA LYS A 449 2.03 8.59 -4.02
C LYS A 449 2.66 7.24 -3.68
N GLU A 450 2.09 6.16 -4.20
CA GLU A 450 2.47 4.78 -3.88
C GLU A 450 2.93 4.00 -5.13
N VAL A 451 2.46 4.36 -6.32
CA VAL A 451 2.66 3.63 -7.57
C VAL A 451 3.37 4.54 -8.59
N PRO A 452 4.44 4.08 -9.24
CA PRO A 452 5.08 4.81 -10.33
C PRO A 452 4.10 5.10 -11.49
N PRO A 453 4.21 6.26 -12.17
CA PRO A 453 3.31 6.60 -13.29
C PRO A 453 3.32 5.54 -14.40
N GLU A 454 4.50 4.99 -14.74
CA GLU A 454 4.68 3.97 -15.77
C GLU A 454 4.04 2.61 -15.44
N GLN A 455 3.61 2.41 -14.19
CA GLN A 455 2.86 1.24 -13.73
C GLN A 455 1.40 1.56 -13.44
N THR A 456 0.97 2.83 -13.55
CA THR A 456 -0.39 3.27 -13.21
C THR A 456 -1.26 3.34 -14.46
N VAL A 457 -2.35 2.57 -14.47
CA VAL A 457 -3.42 2.62 -15.47
C VAL A 457 -4.67 3.19 -14.80
N ILE A 458 -5.37 4.12 -15.44
CA ILE A 458 -6.57 4.74 -14.89
C ILE A 458 -7.81 4.15 -15.56
N ALA A 459 -8.65 3.47 -14.79
CA ALA A 459 -9.89 2.92 -15.31
C ALA A 459 -11.02 3.97 -15.26
N LEU A 460 -11.69 4.18 -16.39
CA LEU A 460 -12.79 5.11 -16.60
C LEU A 460 -14.07 4.35 -16.98
N PRO A 461 -15.26 4.86 -16.61
CA PRO A 461 -16.52 4.19 -16.92
C PRO A 461 -17.03 4.56 -18.31
N PHE A 462 -17.61 3.59 -19.03
CA PHE A 462 -18.47 3.81 -20.20
C PHE A 462 -19.95 3.77 -19.83
N PHE A 463 -20.25 3.92 -18.56
CA PHE A 463 -21.60 3.93 -18.03
C PHE A 463 -21.83 5.14 -17.13
N THR A 464 -23.10 5.46 -16.96
CA THR A 464 -23.55 6.46 -16.00
C THR A 464 -24.72 5.91 -15.18
N ARG A 465 -25.26 6.69 -14.24
CA ARG A 465 -26.46 6.34 -13.48
C ARG A 465 -27.59 7.31 -13.72
N LEU A 466 -28.76 6.78 -14.10
CA LEU A 466 -30.00 7.53 -14.07
C LEU A 466 -30.62 7.43 -12.68
N TRP A 467 -30.63 8.53 -11.99
CA TRP A 467 -31.17 8.66 -10.63
C TRP A 467 -32.65 9.05 -10.66
N LYS A 468 -33.44 8.47 -9.75
CA LYS A 468 -34.78 8.95 -9.40
C LYS A 468 -34.76 9.52 -8.00
N VAL A 469 -35.01 10.83 -7.89
CA VAL A 469 -34.97 11.59 -6.64
C VAL A 469 -36.39 12.00 -6.26
N ASN A 470 -36.78 11.62 -5.03
CA ASN A 470 -38.08 11.95 -4.46
C ASN A 470 -37.82 12.63 -3.10
N GLU A 471 -38.60 13.67 -2.77
CA GLU A 471 -38.43 14.45 -1.51
C GLU A 471 -38.58 13.61 -0.24
N ASN A 472 -39.28 12.46 -0.32
CA ASN A 472 -39.63 11.64 0.85
C ASN A 472 -38.96 10.27 0.90
N ALA A 473 -38.02 9.98 0.01
CA ALA A 473 -37.35 8.67 -0.08
C ALA A 473 -35.88 8.85 -0.48
N ALA A 474 -35.06 7.88 -0.08
CA ALA A 474 -33.69 7.77 -0.60
C ALA A 474 -33.71 7.65 -2.14
N PRO A 475 -32.74 8.24 -2.84
CA PRO A 475 -32.66 8.15 -4.29
C PRO A 475 -32.45 6.69 -4.70
N THR A 476 -33.00 6.32 -5.86
CA THR A 476 -32.73 5.05 -6.50
C THR A 476 -32.08 5.29 -7.85
N SER A 477 -31.27 4.37 -8.33
CA SER A 477 -30.61 4.52 -9.63
C SER A 477 -30.53 3.22 -10.42
N SER A 478 -30.40 3.36 -11.74
CA SER A 478 -30.03 2.29 -12.67
C SER A 478 -28.82 2.72 -13.48
N ALA A 479 -27.86 1.79 -13.67
CA ALA A 479 -26.77 2.01 -14.61
C ALA A 479 -27.31 1.97 -16.05
N MET A 480 -26.70 2.76 -16.94
CA MET A 480 -26.97 2.78 -18.38
C MET A 480 -25.69 3.13 -19.13
N GLY A 481 -25.50 2.49 -20.29
CA GLY A 481 -24.40 2.81 -21.18
C GLY A 481 -24.58 4.18 -21.84
N MET A 482 -23.53 4.66 -22.50
CA MET A 482 -23.51 5.98 -23.15
C MET A 482 -24.63 6.11 -24.20
N GLY A 483 -24.86 5.08 -25.03
CA GLY A 483 -25.95 5.06 -26.02
C GLY A 483 -27.34 5.13 -25.41
N GLU A 484 -27.57 4.41 -24.31
CA GLU A 484 -28.83 4.44 -23.57
C GLU A 484 -29.08 5.81 -22.91
N ALA A 485 -28.02 6.44 -22.39
CA ALA A 485 -28.09 7.79 -21.82
C ALA A 485 -28.48 8.82 -22.91
N ALA A 486 -27.88 8.74 -24.08
CA ALA A 486 -28.21 9.61 -25.22
C ALA A 486 -29.69 9.40 -25.68
N ALA A 487 -30.16 8.16 -25.72
CA ALA A 487 -31.56 7.86 -26.05
C ALA A 487 -32.51 8.46 -25.00
N TRP A 488 -32.21 8.28 -23.70
CA TRP A 488 -33.03 8.83 -22.61
C TRP A 488 -33.12 10.37 -22.70
N LEU A 489 -32.01 11.07 -22.98
CA LEU A 489 -32.00 12.53 -23.16
C LEU A 489 -32.94 12.97 -24.29
N SER A 490 -32.92 12.27 -25.41
CA SER A 490 -33.77 12.56 -26.57
C SER A 490 -35.25 12.32 -26.27
N GLU A 491 -35.59 11.20 -25.65
CA GLU A 491 -36.97 10.78 -25.32
C GLU A 491 -37.60 11.75 -24.32
N ASN A 492 -36.85 12.27 -23.37
CA ASN A 492 -37.35 13.18 -22.34
C ASN A 492 -37.22 14.67 -22.73
N ALA A 493 -36.69 14.97 -23.93
CA ALA A 493 -36.34 16.33 -24.35
C ALA A 493 -35.59 17.11 -23.25
N ALA A 494 -34.70 16.41 -22.55
CA ALA A 494 -34.01 16.95 -21.40
C ALA A 494 -33.02 18.04 -21.81
N ASN A 495 -32.99 19.14 -21.06
CA ASN A 495 -32.03 20.22 -21.29
C ASN A 495 -30.68 19.81 -20.68
N VAL A 496 -29.68 19.66 -21.52
CA VAL A 496 -28.30 19.31 -21.12
C VAL A 496 -27.53 20.60 -20.85
N VAL A 497 -26.86 20.67 -19.71
CA VAL A 497 -25.99 21.76 -19.32
C VAL A 497 -24.65 21.21 -18.84
N TRP A 498 -23.56 21.90 -19.18
CA TRP A 498 -22.26 21.55 -18.63
C TRP A 498 -22.20 21.90 -17.15
N ASP A 499 -21.84 20.90 -16.33
CA ASP A 499 -21.62 21.07 -14.89
C ASP A 499 -20.12 21.19 -14.62
N GLU A 500 -19.66 22.40 -14.38
CA GLU A 500 -18.25 22.72 -14.12
C GLU A 500 -17.72 22.05 -12.83
N GLU A 501 -18.61 21.74 -11.88
CA GLU A 501 -18.22 21.12 -10.61
C GLU A 501 -17.83 19.64 -10.82
N THR A 502 -18.56 18.92 -11.65
CA THR A 502 -18.30 17.51 -11.95
C THR A 502 -17.47 17.29 -13.21
N GLY A 503 -17.32 18.34 -14.06
CA GLY A 503 -16.67 18.22 -15.37
C GLY A 503 -17.44 17.29 -16.31
N GLN A 504 -18.78 17.36 -16.27
CA GLN A 504 -19.67 16.49 -17.04
C GLN A 504 -20.88 17.26 -17.58
N ASN A 505 -21.49 16.73 -18.62
CA ASN A 505 -22.82 17.15 -19.01
C ASN A 505 -23.85 16.61 -18.02
N TYR A 506 -24.76 17.47 -17.57
CA TYR A 506 -25.81 17.18 -16.62
C TYR A 506 -27.19 17.43 -17.22
N ALA A 507 -28.14 16.59 -16.90
CA ALA A 507 -29.53 16.80 -17.27
C ALA A 507 -30.47 16.33 -16.17
N GLU A 508 -31.68 16.94 -16.13
CA GLU A 508 -32.78 16.48 -15.30
C GLU A 508 -34.11 16.53 -16.05
N ALA A 509 -35.02 15.64 -15.66
CA ALA A 509 -36.38 15.61 -16.15
C ALA A 509 -37.36 15.42 -14.99
N LYS A 510 -38.39 16.26 -14.91
CA LYS A 510 -39.45 16.14 -13.91
C LYS A 510 -40.50 15.14 -14.35
N GLY A 511 -40.76 14.14 -13.52
CA GLY A 511 -41.79 13.14 -13.72
C GLY A 511 -42.88 13.19 -12.66
N VAL A 512 -43.87 12.32 -12.76
CA VAL A 512 -44.98 12.20 -11.80
C VAL A 512 -44.47 11.71 -10.43
N ASP A 513 -43.44 10.84 -10.44
CA ASP A 513 -42.92 10.16 -9.25
C ASP A 513 -41.58 10.77 -8.75
N GLY A 514 -41.28 12.01 -9.12
CA GLY A 514 -40.05 12.69 -8.72
C GLY A 514 -39.25 13.26 -9.89
N THR A 515 -38.00 13.63 -9.62
CA THR A 515 -37.07 14.16 -10.63
C THR A 515 -36.05 13.09 -11.00
N SER A 516 -35.91 12.83 -12.29
CA SER A 516 -34.79 12.03 -12.83
C SER A 516 -33.59 12.95 -13.02
N LYS A 517 -32.38 12.50 -12.61
CA LYS A 517 -31.11 13.22 -12.74
C LYS A 517 -30.05 12.32 -13.32
N ILE A 518 -29.18 12.89 -14.16
CA ILE A 518 -28.11 12.15 -14.81
C ILE A 518 -26.87 13.04 -15.00
N TRP A 519 -25.70 12.54 -14.61
CA TRP A 519 -24.38 13.05 -14.96
C TRP A 519 -23.83 12.14 -16.04
N ILE A 520 -23.55 12.70 -17.20
CA ILE A 520 -23.39 11.92 -18.43
C ILE A 520 -21.92 11.62 -18.67
N GLU A 521 -21.60 10.35 -18.90
CA GLU A 521 -20.34 9.98 -19.54
C GLU A 521 -20.51 10.05 -21.05
N ASP A 522 -19.70 10.87 -21.68
CA ASP A 522 -19.68 11.12 -23.12
C ASP A 522 -18.26 11.53 -23.59
N ALA A 523 -18.11 11.81 -24.87
CA ALA A 523 -16.85 12.21 -25.46
C ALA A 523 -16.21 13.44 -24.78
N GLN A 524 -17.02 14.40 -24.30
CA GLN A 524 -16.52 15.60 -23.64
C GLN A 524 -15.99 15.28 -22.23
N SER A 525 -16.75 14.54 -21.41
CA SER A 525 -16.33 14.16 -20.07
C SER A 525 -15.11 13.25 -20.06
N ILE A 526 -15.05 12.29 -20.99
CA ILE A 526 -13.88 11.41 -21.14
C ILE A 526 -12.66 12.22 -21.60
N SER A 527 -12.82 13.18 -22.55
CA SER A 527 -11.72 14.04 -22.97
C SER A 527 -11.10 14.84 -21.81
N GLU A 528 -11.94 15.40 -20.91
CA GLU A 528 -11.43 16.13 -19.74
C GLU A 528 -10.66 15.19 -18.78
N LYS A 529 -11.14 13.97 -18.55
CA LYS A 529 -10.45 12.97 -17.74
C LYS A 529 -9.15 12.49 -18.36
N MET A 530 -9.14 12.29 -19.69
CA MET A 530 -7.93 11.87 -20.42
C MET A 530 -6.81 12.91 -20.35
N LYS A 531 -7.13 14.21 -20.30
CA LYS A 531 -6.14 15.27 -20.07
C LYS A 531 -5.39 15.08 -18.75
N GLU A 532 -6.11 14.69 -17.69
CA GLU A 532 -5.49 14.41 -16.38
C GLU A 532 -4.61 13.16 -16.40
N VAL A 533 -5.05 12.10 -17.10
CA VAL A 533 -4.29 10.86 -17.26
C VAL A 533 -2.98 11.11 -17.98
N THR A 534 -3.01 11.81 -19.12
CA THR A 534 -1.82 12.11 -19.92
C THR A 534 -0.89 13.11 -19.23
N ALA A 535 -1.44 14.15 -18.61
CA ALA A 535 -0.66 15.12 -17.84
C ALA A 535 0.08 14.50 -16.65
N ALA A 536 -0.48 13.46 -16.06
CA ALA A 536 0.14 12.71 -14.95
C ALA A 536 1.20 11.69 -15.42
N GLY A 537 1.35 11.47 -16.74
CA GLY A 537 2.30 10.53 -17.31
C GLY A 537 1.96 9.05 -17.05
N CYS A 538 0.70 8.73 -16.72
CA CYS A 538 0.25 7.37 -16.45
C CYS A 538 0.55 6.42 -17.63
N ALA A 539 0.68 5.13 -17.34
CA ALA A 539 0.93 4.07 -18.32
C ALA A 539 -0.16 3.98 -19.38
N GLY A 540 -1.38 4.37 -19.05
CA GLY A 540 -2.50 4.38 -19.96
C GLY A 540 -3.85 4.44 -19.27
N VAL A 541 -4.86 3.95 -19.96
CA VAL A 541 -6.26 3.96 -19.53
C VAL A 541 -6.87 2.57 -19.70
N ALA A 542 -7.90 2.29 -18.92
CA ALA A 542 -8.76 1.12 -19.03
C ALA A 542 -10.23 1.56 -19.02
N GLU A 543 -11.10 0.79 -19.67
CA GLU A 543 -12.50 1.17 -19.78
C GLU A 543 -13.44 0.05 -19.29
N TRP A 544 -14.34 0.40 -18.40
CA TRP A 544 -15.42 -0.45 -17.95
C TRP A 544 -16.74 -0.02 -18.59
N LYS A 545 -17.26 -0.69 -19.61
CA LYS A 545 -16.77 -1.88 -20.31
C LYS A 545 -17.21 -1.85 -21.77
N LEU A 546 -16.59 -2.70 -22.58
CA LEU A 546 -16.96 -2.92 -23.98
C LEU A 546 -18.47 -3.20 -24.15
N GLY A 547 -19.09 -2.52 -25.10
CA GLY A 547 -20.51 -2.60 -25.39
C GLY A 547 -21.38 -1.55 -24.67
N LEU A 548 -20.80 -0.70 -23.84
CA LEU A 548 -21.49 0.43 -23.18
C LEU A 548 -21.14 1.80 -23.80
N GLU A 549 -20.13 1.83 -24.64
CA GLU A 549 -19.61 3.04 -25.28
C GLU A 549 -20.44 3.52 -26.47
N THR A 550 -20.19 4.77 -26.87
CA THR A 550 -20.50 5.29 -28.22
C THR A 550 -19.25 5.23 -29.10
N GLN A 551 -19.40 5.09 -30.42
CA GLN A 551 -18.27 4.86 -31.33
C GLN A 551 -17.24 5.99 -31.36
N ASP A 552 -17.63 7.22 -31.09
CA ASP A 552 -16.78 8.40 -31.08
C ASP A 552 -15.76 8.39 -29.92
N ILE A 553 -16.00 7.64 -28.87
CA ILE A 553 -15.16 7.55 -27.69
C ILE A 553 -13.75 7.01 -28.02
N TRP A 554 -13.65 6.04 -28.90
CA TRP A 554 -12.39 5.41 -29.24
C TRP A 554 -11.39 6.37 -29.87
N GLN A 555 -11.89 7.30 -30.71
CA GLN A 555 -11.05 8.33 -31.31
C GLN A 555 -10.57 9.33 -30.26
N VAL A 556 -11.45 9.74 -29.34
CA VAL A 556 -11.10 10.67 -28.25
C VAL A 556 -9.98 10.09 -27.38
N ILE A 557 -10.09 8.83 -26.96
CA ILE A 557 -9.06 8.18 -26.14
C ILE A 557 -7.75 8.06 -26.91
N SER A 558 -7.82 7.59 -28.17
CA SER A 558 -6.63 7.40 -29.02
C SER A 558 -5.88 8.70 -29.28
N ASP A 559 -6.59 9.81 -29.53
CA ASP A 559 -5.98 11.12 -29.77
C ASP A 559 -5.19 11.58 -28.53
N HIS A 560 -5.76 11.46 -27.33
CA HIS A 560 -5.09 11.82 -26.09
C HIS A 560 -3.87 10.92 -25.78
N LEU A 561 -3.98 9.59 -26.02
CA LEU A 561 -2.86 8.68 -25.79
C LEU A 561 -1.71 8.90 -26.80
N ALA A 562 -1.99 9.40 -28.00
CA ALA A 562 -0.97 9.73 -28.98
C ALA A 562 -0.21 11.03 -28.67
N GLU A 563 -0.79 11.91 -27.84
CA GLU A 563 -0.18 13.19 -27.44
C GLU A 563 0.71 13.07 -26.19
N GLY A 564 0.52 12.02 -25.34
CA GLY A 564 1.23 11.78 -24.06
C GLY A 564 2.21 10.64 -24.12
#